data_b72ad6a723d1f57dd742f6a30fed36a6
#
_entry.id   b72ad6a723d1f57dd742f6a30fed36a6
#
_cell.length_a   1.000
_cell.length_b   1.000
_cell.length_c   1.000
_cell.angle_alpha   90.00
_cell.angle_beta   90.00
_cell.angle_gamma   90.00
#
_symmetry.space_group_name_H-M   'P 1'
#
loop_
_entity.id
_entity.type
_entity.pdbx_description
1 polymer ?
#
loop_
_entity_poly.entity_id
_entity_poly.type
_entity_poly.pdbx_seq_one_letter_code
_entity_poly.pdbx_strand_id
1 'polypeptide(L)'
;TSRISGIGIAGIEKKIKKLHKKAFQKNVLILPIGGIYKYRKNGETHQYQGNLIHMLQSAVSSNSYNTYKKYAQGIYDLDIINLRDLLDFKKPKQSIDIKEVESVDELRKRFGSGSMSHGALSAEAHETLAIAMNRIGAASCSGEGGEDSNRFIKKKNGDSSNSKIKQIASARFGVTIEYLNNCDEIEIKISQGAKPGEGGQLPGFKVSSEIARLRHSTPGVTLISPPPHHDIYSIEDLAQLIYDLKQSNPKARVGVKLVASSGVGTIAAGVAKAKADVILISGHSGGTAASPQTSVKYVGVPWEMGLTEANQILTLNGLRHHVTLRTDGGIKTGRDVVIAAMMGAEEFGIGTTSL
;
A
#
# COMPACT_ATOMS: atom_id res chain seq x y z
N THR A 1 10.58 8.96 25.40
CA THR A 1 9.74 10.07 24.89
C THR A 1 9.53 9.93 23.40
N SER A 2 8.26 9.92 22.94
CA SER A 2 7.93 9.81 21.52
C SER A 2 8.50 10.98 20.70
N ARG A 3 9.02 10.70 19.50
CA ARG A 3 9.43 11.69 18.50
C ARG A 3 8.23 12.25 17.72
N ILE A 4 7.09 11.58 17.81
CA ILE A 4 5.84 12.02 17.20
C ILE A 4 5.05 12.78 18.25
N SER A 5 4.50 13.94 17.88
CA SER A 5 3.51 14.67 18.67
C SER A 5 2.14 14.58 18.00
N GLY A 6 1.13 15.03 18.70
CA GLY A 6 -0.19 15.20 18.15
C GLY A 6 -0.67 16.62 18.38
N ILE A 7 -1.81 16.96 17.80
CA ILE A 7 -2.45 18.27 18.01
C ILE A 7 -2.95 18.47 19.44
N GLY A 8 -2.85 17.42 20.28
CA GLY A 8 -3.30 17.41 21.66
C GLY A 8 -4.83 17.45 21.80
N ILE A 9 -5.32 17.29 23.02
CA ILE A 9 -6.76 17.28 23.32
C ILE A 9 -7.45 18.58 22.87
N ALA A 10 -6.83 19.72 23.13
CA ALA A 10 -7.38 21.01 22.72
C ALA A 10 -7.51 21.18 21.20
N GLY A 11 -6.55 20.64 20.43
CA GLY A 11 -6.62 20.65 18.98
C GLY A 11 -7.68 19.70 18.44
N ILE A 12 -7.83 18.52 19.03
CA ILE A 12 -8.90 17.56 18.72
C ILE A 12 -10.26 18.19 19.04
N GLU A 13 -10.41 18.77 20.21
CA GLU A 13 -11.64 19.47 20.62
C GLU A 13 -12.03 20.56 19.63
N LYS A 14 -11.08 21.40 19.21
CA LYS A 14 -11.32 22.45 18.20
C LYS A 14 -11.85 21.88 16.88
N LYS A 15 -11.26 20.76 16.40
CA LYS A 15 -11.70 20.11 15.17
C LYS A 15 -13.10 19.49 15.34
N ILE A 16 -13.36 18.80 16.44
CA ILE A 16 -14.68 18.21 16.72
C ILE A 16 -15.75 19.28 16.91
N LYS A 17 -15.46 20.38 17.61
CA LYS A 17 -16.38 21.52 17.73
C LYS A 17 -16.73 22.13 16.37
N LYS A 18 -15.77 22.18 15.43
CA LYS A 18 -16.04 22.63 14.05
C LYS A 18 -17.04 21.71 13.33
N LEU A 19 -16.85 20.38 13.44
CA LEU A 19 -17.76 19.39 12.88
C LEU A 19 -19.14 19.46 13.55
N HIS A 20 -19.19 19.53 14.89
CA HIS A 20 -20.42 19.70 15.66
C HIS A 20 -21.20 20.96 15.24
N LYS A 21 -20.50 22.11 15.17
CA LYS A 21 -21.15 23.36 14.72
C LYS A 21 -21.75 23.21 13.31
N LYS A 22 -21.06 22.51 12.42
CA LYS A 22 -21.55 22.22 11.06
C LYS A 22 -22.78 21.32 11.09
N ALA A 23 -22.79 20.28 11.92
CA ALA A 23 -23.89 19.32 12.05
C ALA A 23 -25.18 19.94 12.63
N PHE A 24 -25.05 20.93 13.53
CA PHE A 24 -26.17 21.57 14.21
C PHE A 24 -26.50 22.99 13.71
N GLN A 25 -26.11 23.31 12.47
CA GLN A 25 -26.54 24.57 11.84
C GLN A 25 -28.04 24.56 11.56
N LYS A 26 -28.75 25.62 11.98
CA LYS A 26 -30.23 25.73 11.91
C LYS A 26 -30.81 25.67 10.47
N ASN A 27 -30.01 25.90 9.43
CA ASN A 27 -30.48 26.02 8.04
C ASN A 27 -29.89 24.93 7.12
N VAL A 28 -29.55 23.77 7.62
CA VAL A 28 -29.08 22.66 6.76
C VAL A 28 -30.29 21.93 6.21
N LEU A 29 -30.66 22.27 4.97
CA LEU A 29 -31.74 21.57 4.24
C LEU A 29 -31.31 20.18 3.80
N ILE A 30 -30.01 19.95 3.55
CA ILE A 30 -29.45 18.69 3.09
C ILE A 30 -28.13 18.44 3.81
N LEU A 31 -28.02 17.31 4.54
CA LEU A 31 -26.76 16.86 5.08
C LEU A 31 -25.90 16.22 4.00
N PRO A 32 -24.56 16.43 4.00
CA PRO A 32 -23.66 15.70 3.13
C PRO A 32 -23.64 14.23 3.54
N ILE A 33 -24.31 13.37 2.80
CA ILE A 33 -24.43 11.94 3.09
C ILE A 33 -23.63 11.15 2.05
N GLY A 34 -22.76 10.24 2.51
CA GLY A 34 -21.89 9.46 1.68
C GLY A 34 -20.76 10.31 1.09
N GLY A 35 -19.71 9.67 0.61
CA GLY A 35 -18.54 10.35 0.05
C GLY A 35 -17.21 9.85 0.65
N ILE A 36 -17.19 9.39 1.90
CA ILE A 36 -15.97 8.94 2.57
C ILE A 36 -15.29 7.79 1.79
N TYR A 37 -16.05 6.76 1.44
CA TYR A 37 -15.53 5.53 0.81
C TYR A 37 -15.59 5.54 -0.72
N LYS A 38 -16.49 6.31 -1.28
CA LYS A 38 -16.64 6.53 -2.72
C LYS A 38 -16.98 8.00 -2.93
N TYR A 39 -16.19 8.71 -3.73
CA TYR A 39 -16.41 10.13 -3.98
C TYR A 39 -17.85 10.42 -4.39
N ARG A 40 -18.45 11.42 -3.75
CA ARG A 40 -19.77 11.95 -4.07
C ARG A 40 -19.71 13.48 -4.04
N LYS A 41 -20.15 14.10 -5.12
CA LYS A 41 -20.30 15.57 -5.17
C LYS A 41 -21.25 16.04 -4.07
N ASN A 42 -20.82 17.03 -3.29
CA ASN A 42 -21.55 17.56 -2.11
C ASN A 42 -21.79 16.52 -0.99
N GLY A 43 -21.03 15.42 -1.00
CA GLY A 43 -21.04 14.44 0.07
C GLY A 43 -20.02 14.74 1.15
N GLU A 44 -19.78 13.75 2.01
CA GLU A 44 -18.74 13.78 3.02
C GLU A 44 -17.36 13.85 2.39
N THR A 45 -16.37 14.31 3.16
CA THR A 45 -14.99 14.45 2.68
C THR A 45 -14.40 13.11 2.26
N HIS A 46 -13.99 13.01 0.99
CA HIS A 46 -13.26 11.85 0.45
C HIS A 46 -11.76 12.12 0.46
N GLN A 47 -10.96 11.08 0.76
CA GLN A 47 -9.49 11.21 0.81
C GLN A 47 -8.84 11.56 -0.54
N TYR A 48 -9.52 11.29 -1.66
CA TYR A 48 -9.10 11.63 -3.02
C TYR A 48 -10.14 12.55 -3.67
N GLN A 49 -9.98 13.84 -3.47
CA GLN A 49 -10.85 14.84 -4.08
C GLN A 49 -10.38 15.19 -5.49
N GLY A 50 -11.33 15.33 -6.42
CA GLY A 50 -11.02 15.56 -7.83
C GLY A 50 -10.18 16.81 -8.10
N ASN A 51 -10.42 17.91 -7.37
CA ASN A 51 -9.62 19.12 -7.46
C ASN A 51 -8.17 18.93 -7.00
N LEU A 52 -7.93 18.12 -5.96
CA LEU A 52 -6.59 17.81 -5.47
C LEU A 52 -5.87 16.86 -6.42
N ILE A 53 -6.56 15.86 -6.98
CA ILE A 53 -5.99 14.99 -8.02
C ILE A 53 -5.59 15.81 -9.24
N HIS A 54 -6.45 16.70 -9.72
CA HIS A 54 -6.12 17.58 -10.84
C HIS A 54 -4.92 18.48 -10.53
N MET A 55 -4.82 18.99 -9.30
CA MET A 55 -3.67 19.79 -8.87
C MET A 55 -2.38 18.96 -8.87
N LEU A 56 -2.43 17.69 -8.42
CA LEU A 56 -1.28 16.77 -8.49
C LEU A 56 -0.86 16.52 -9.95
N GLN A 57 -1.83 16.21 -10.82
CA GLN A 57 -1.57 16.02 -12.25
C GLN A 57 -0.95 17.27 -12.89
N SER A 58 -1.48 18.44 -12.57
CA SER A 58 -0.92 19.73 -13.04
C SER A 58 0.50 19.95 -12.53
N ALA A 59 0.78 19.62 -11.27
CA ALA A 59 2.11 19.73 -10.70
C ALA A 59 3.13 18.83 -11.42
N VAL A 60 2.74 17.61 -11.73
CA VAL A 60 3.57 16.65 -12.47
C VAL A 60 3.78 17.09 -13.90
N SER A 61 2.71 17.43 -14.63
CA SER A 61 2.78 17.83 -16.04
C SER A 61 3.61 19.10 -16.26
N SER A 62 3.55 20.05 -15.31
CA SER A 62 4.32 21.31 -15.38
C SER A 62 5.67 21.24 -14.66
N ASN A 63 6.02 20.10 -14.08
CA ASN A 63 7.19 19.89 -13.22
C ASN A 63 7.33 21.01 -12.14
N SER A 64 6.19 21.38 -11.53
CA SER A 64 6.11 22.50 -10.60
C SER A 64 6.03 22.05 -9.15
N TYR A 65 7.14 22.15 -8.42
CA TYR A 65 7.16 21.87 -6.98
C TYR A 65 6.26 22.82 -6.17
N ASN A 66 6.09 24.07 -6.62
CA ASN A 66 5.17 25.00 -5.96
C ASN A 66 3.71 24.57 -6.09
N THR A 67 3.31 24.00 -7.23
CA THR A 67 1.98 23.44 -7.41
C THR A 67 1.82 22.15 -6.55
N TYR A 68 2.84 21.32 -6.46
CA TYR A 68 2.86 20.18 -5.54
C TYR A 68 2.68 20.60 -4.07
N LYS A 69 3.35 21.67 -3.62
CA LYS A 69 3.16 22.19 -2.25
C LYS A 69 1.71 22.61 -1.99
N LYS A 70 1.02 23.19 -2.98
CA LYS A 70 -0.41 23.53 -2.87
C LYS A 70 -1.28 22.27 -2.76
N TYR A 71 -0.96 21.23 -3.54
CA TYR A 71 -1.61 19.91 -3.41
C TYR A 71 -1.41 19.35 -2.00
N ALA A 72 -0.18 19.28 -1.52
CA ALA A 72 0.13 18.76 -0.19
C ALA A 72 -0.59 19.55 0.91
N GLN A 73 -0.62 20.87 0.82
CA GLN A 73 -1.37 21.71 1.75
C GLN A 73 -2.87 21.42 1.68
N GLY A 74 -3.43 21.27 0.46
CA GLY A 74 -4.84 20.88 0.29
C GLY A 74 -5.20 19.54 0.94
N ILE A 75 -4.26 18.57 0.91
CA ILE A 75 -4.44 17.29 1.64
C ILE A 75 -4.45 17.52 3.16
N TYR A 76 -3.58 18.40 3.69
CA TYR A 76 -3.51 18.69 5.13
C TYR A 76 -4.72 19.47 5.65
N ASP A 77 -5.36 20.24 4.77
CA ASP A 77 -6.56 21.04 5.11
C ASP A 77 -7.88 20.26 5.05
N LEU A 78 -7.85 18.99 4.59
CA LEU A 78 -9.02 18.12 4.60
C LEU A 78 -9.52 17.90 6.04
N ASP A 79 -10.80 17.55 6.14
CA ASP A 79 -11.35 17.05 7.41
C ASP A 79 -10.60 15.78 7.83
N ILE A 80 -10.61 15.46 9.12
CA ILE A 80 -9.93 14.28 9.67
C ILE A 80 -10.56 13.02 9.06
N ILE A 81 -9.73 12.23 8.37
CA ILE A 81 -10.13 10.96 7.75
C ILE A 81 -9.30 9.80 8.31
N ASN A 82 -8.00 10.03 8.58
CA ASN A 82 -7.06 9.02 9.05
C ASN A 82 -6.50 9.40 10.42
N LEU A 83 -5.97 8.42 11.16
CA LEU A 83 -5.32 8.68 12.46
C LEU A 83 -4.15 9.66 12.31
N ARG A 84 -3.36 9.55 11.25
CA ARG A 84 -2.22 10.46 10.99
C ARG A 84 -2.62 11.92 10.80
N ASP A 85 -3.89 12.20 10.48
CA ASP A 85 -4.39 13.58 10.35
C ASP A 85 -4.51 14.26 11.72
N LEU A 86 -4.46 13.48 12.81
CA LEU A 86 -4.42 13.94 14.21
C LEU A 86 -2.99 14.09 14.76
N LEU A 87 -1.98 13.68 14.01
CA LEU A 87 -0.58 13.72 14.42
C LEU A 87 0.10 14.99 13.94
N ASP A 88 1.18 15.37 14.60
CA ASP A 88 2.08 16.44 14.19
C ASP A 88 3.51 16.12 14.63
N PHE A 89 4.50 16.83 14.08
CA PHE A 89 5.90 16.65 14.42
C PHE A 89 6.29 17.49 15.63
N LYS A 90 7.04 16.89 16.55
CA LYS A 90 7.79 17.68 17.53
C LYS A 90 8.96 18.34 16.83
N LYS A 91 8.99 19.67 16.85
CA LYS A 91 10.13 20.41 16.32
C LYS A 91 11.36 20.12 17.17
N PRO A 92 12.48 19.69 16.58
CA PRO A 92 13.72 19.52 17.31
C PRO A 92 14.25 20.88 17.76
N LYS A 93 15.04 20.89 18.83
CA LYS A 93 15.72 22.13 19.29
C LYS A 93 16.79 22.59 18.31
N GLN A 94 17.39 21.65 17.61
CA GLN A 94 18.47 21.89 16.63
C GLN A 94 18.23 21.01 15.39
N SER A 95 18.39 21.57 14.22
CA SER A 95 18.37 20.82 12.95
C SER A 95 19.70 20.11 12.72
N ILE A 96 19.66 18.98 12.02
CA ILE A 96 20.86 18.32 11.51
C ILE A 96 21.30 18.95 10.18
N ASP A 97 22.56 18.78 9.81
CA ASP A 97 23.06 19.20 8.49
C ASP A 97 22.39 18.37 7.39
N ILE A 98 22.09 19.00 6.27
CA ILE A 98 21.50 18.33 5.10
C ILE A 98 22.38 17.16 4.59
N LYS A 99 23.68 17.22 4.82
CA LYS A 99 24.64 16.18 4.45
C LYS A 99 24.48 14.90 5.29
N GLU A 100 23.87 14.99 6.46
CA GLU A 100 23.57 13.86 7.34
C GLU A 100 22.22 13.19 6.96
N VAL A 101 21.45 13.81 6.07
CA VAL A 101 20.18 13.26 5.57
C VAL A 101 20.47 12.33 4.40
N GLU A 102 19.78 11.19 4.37
CA GLU A 102 19.85 10.21 3.28
C GLU A 102 19.56 10.88 1.93
N SER A 103 20.33 10.57 0.89
CA SER A 103 20.17 11.17 -0.42
C SER A 103 18.82 10.80 -1.07
N VAL A 104 18.33 11.64 -1.99
CA VAL A 104 17.09 11.35 -2.73
C VAL A 104 17.19 10.03 -3.50
N ASP A 105 18.35 9.69 -4.03
CA ASP A 105 18.56 8.46 -4.79
C ASP A 105 18.50 7.22 -3.89
N GLU A 106 18.98 7.30 -2.66
CA GLU A 106 18.83 6.23 -1.66
C GLU A 106 17.37 6.15 -1.16
N LEU A 107 16.74 7.30 -0.87
CA LEU A 107 15.35 7.34 -0.46
C LEU A 107 14.42 6.71 -1.50
N ARG A 108 14.65 6.93 -2.81
CA ARG A 108 13.83 6.33 -3.89
C ARG A 108 13.78 4.81 -3.84
N LYS A 109 14.84 4.15 -3.42
CA LYS A 109 14.92 2.69 -3.31
C LYS A 109 13.97 2.12 -2.25
N ARG A 110 13.51 2.94 -1.31
CA ARG A 110 12.57 2.58 -0.25
C ARG A 110 11.11 2.58 -0.71
N PHE A 111 10.83 2.98 -1.96
CA PHE A 111 9.48 3.10 -2.47
C PHE A 111 9.10 1.91 -3.37
N GLY A 112 7.89 1.39 -3.13
CA GLY A 112 7.23 0.44 -3.99
C GLY A 112 5.88 0.95 -4.48
N SER A 113 5.41 0.47 -5.63
CA SER A 113 4.01 0.65 -5.98
C SER A 113 3.13 -0.20 -5.04
N GLY A 114 1.89 0.22 -4.83
CA GLY A 114 0.89 -0.70 -4.29
C GLY A 114 0.73 -1.92 -5.20
N SER A 115 0.33 -3.05 -4.62
CA SER A 115 0.10 -4.30 -5.37
C SER A 115 -1.18 -4.18 -6.21
N MET A 116 -1.02 -3.85 -7.48
CA MET A 116 -2.11 -3.63 -8.44
C MET A 116 -1.91 -4.55 -9.64
N SER A 117 -2.82 -5.53 -9.82
CA SER A 117 -2.69 -6.55 -10.85
C SER A 117 -3.10 -6.07 -12.24
N HIS A 118 -2.53 -6.69 -13.28
CA HIS A 118 -3.08 -6.60 -14.63
C HIS A 118 -4.49 -7.22 -14.63
N GLY A 119 -5.47 -6.43 -15.06
CA GLY A 119 -6.90 -6.73 -14.92
C GLY A 119 -7.61 -5.85 -13.89
N ALA A 120 -6.91 -5.41 -12.83
CA ALA A 120 -7.31 -4.23 -12.04
C ALA A 120 -6.89 -2.94 -12.77
N LEU A 121 -5.72 -2.94 -13.40
CA LEU A 121 -5.22 -1.91 -14.31
C LEU A 121 -5.22 -2.45 -15.76
N SER A 122 -5.20 -1.54 -16.74
CA SER A 122 -4.89 -1.92 -18.13
C SER A 122 -3.42 -2.33 -18.27
N ALA A 123 -3.08 -3.01 -19.35
CA ALA A 123 -1.70 -3.41 -19.65
C ALA A 123 -0.77 -2.19 -19.71
N GLU A 124 -1.21 -1.12 -20.39
CA GLU A 124 -0.44 0.10 -20.58
C GLU A 124 -0.16 0.82 -19.25
N ALA A 125 -1.16 0.94 -18.38
CA ALA A 125 -0.99 1.57 -17.07
C ALA A 125 -0.05 0.74 -16.19
N HIS A 126 -0.19 -0.58 -16.20
CA HIS A 126 0.65 -1.50 -15.44
C HIS A 126 2.11 -1.50 -15.91
N GLU A 127 2.34 -1.48 -17.22
CA GLU A 127 3.69 -1.37 -17.80
C GLU A 127 4.31 0.00 -17.55
N THR A 128 3.55 1.08 -17.76
CA THR A 128 4.03 2.45 -17.54
C THR A 128 4.48 2.66 -16.11
N LEU A 129 3.70 2.16 -15.15
CA LEU A 129 4.08 2.21 -13.74
C LEU A 129 5.38 1.46 -13.47
N ALA A 130 5.53 0.25 -14.01
CA ALA A 130 6.76 -0.54 -13.84
C ALA A 130 7.98 0.18 -14.44
N ILE A 131 7.86 0.73 -15.65
CA ILE A 131 8.92 1.50 -16.30
C ILE A 131 9.29 2.73 -15.45
N ALA A 132 8.30 3.48 -14.98
CA ALA A 132 8.53 4.67 -14.16
C ALA A 132 9.28 4.33 -12.88
N MET A 133 8.84 3.30 -12.16
CA MET A 133 9.48 2.85 -10.91
C MET A 133 10.91 2.36 -11.17
N ASN A 134 11.13 1.60 -12.24
CA ASN A 134 12.47 1.14 -12.61
C ASN A 134 13.41 2.30 -12.94
N ARG A 135 12.94 3.32 -13.68
CA ARG A 135 13.74 4.52 -14.03
C ARG A 135 14.23 5.30 -12.82
N ILE A 136 13.41 5.39 -11.77
CA ILE A 136 13.77 6.12 -10.53
C ILE A 136 14.50 5.26 -9.49
N GLY A 137 14.77 3.98 -9.81
CA GLY A 137 15.42 3.05 -8.87
C GLY A 137 14.50 2.44 -7.81
N ALA A 138 13.21 2.73 -7.88
CA ALA A 138 12.17 2.14 -7.02
C ALA A 138 11.71 0.77 -7.52
N ALA A 139 10.67 0.19 -6.91
CA ALA A 139 10.11 -1.09 -7.28
C ALA A 139 8.62 -1.01 -7.61
N SER A 140 8.16 -1.73 -8.62
CA SER A 140 6.73 -1.98 -8.84
C SER A 140 6.37 -3.39 -8.41
N CYS A 141 5.13 -3.56 -7.94
CA CYS A 141 4.57 -4.86 -7.62
C CYS A 141 3.59 -5.31 -8.72
N SER A 142 3.78 -6.53 -9.22
CA SER A 142 2.95 -7.12 -10.28
C SER A 142 1.48 -7.30 -9.88
N GLY A 143 1.18 -7.35 -8.56
CA GLY A 143 -0.10 -7.84 -8.07
C GLY A 143 -0.29 -9.34 -8.34
N GLU A 144 -1.44 -9.89 -7.95
CA GLU A 144 -1.75 -11.34 -7.94
C GLU A 144 -2.14 -11.95 -9.29
N GLY A 145 -1.89 -11.28 -10.39
CA GLY A 145 -2.38 -11.71 -11.72
C GLY A 145 -1.35 -12.33 -12.64
N GLY A 146 -0.13 -12.58 -12.18
CA GLY A 146 0.98 -12.92 -13.04
C GLY A 146 1.48 -11.73 -13.86
N GLU A 147 2.41 -11.96 -14.76
CA GLU A 147 2.98 -10.95 -15.65
C GLU A 147 3.44 -11.59 -16.95
N ASP A 148 3.25 -10.92 -18.08
CA ASP A 148 3.66 -11.43 -19.39
C ASP A 148 5.19 -11.53 -19.48
N SER A 149 5.72 -12.66 -19.93
CA SER A 149 7.16 -12.92 -20.04
C SER A 149 7.88 -11.94 -20.98
N ASN A 150 7.19 -11.37 -21.96
CA ASN A 150 7.75 -10.33 -22.83
C ASN A 150 8.22 -9.11 -22.03
N ARG A 151 7.67 -8.87 -20.83
CA ARG A 151 8.05 -7.77 -19.95
C ARG A 151 9.36 -7.99 -19.23
N PHE A 152 9.86 -9.22 -19.18
CA PHE A 152 11.15 -9.57 -18.56
C PHE A 152 12.34 -9.17 -19.46
N ILE A 153 12.07 -8.91 -20.73
CA ILE A 153 13.06 -8.48 -21.71
C ILE A 153 13.11 -6.96 -21.75
N LYS A 154 14.30 -6.38 -21.63
CA LYS A 154 14.48 -4.93 -21.77
C LYS A 154 14.04 -4.45 -23.16
N LYS A 155 13.35 -3.32 -23.20
CA LYS A 155 12.94 -2.68 -24.45
C LYS A 155 14.15 -2.10 -25.20
N LYS A 156 14.01 -1.84 -26.50
CA LYS A 156 15.09 -1.31 -27.36
C LYS A 156 15.69 0.01 -26.87
N ASN A 157 14.89 0.82 -26.18
CA ASN A 157 15.30 2.08 -25.59
C ASN A 157 15.98 1.93 -24.20
N GLY A 158 16.22 0.70 -23.74
CA GLY A 158 16.82 0.38 -22.44
C GLY A 158 15.85 0.30 -21.26
N ASP A 159 14.57 0.64 -21.45
CA ASP A 159 13.57 0.54 -20.41
C ASP A 159 13.27 -0.91 -20.01
N SER A 160 12.97 -1.11 -18.74
CA SER A 160 12.44 -2.38 -18.23
C SER A 160 10.98 -2.18 -17.81
N SER A 161 10.08 -2.99 -18.37
CA SER A 161 8.68 -3.09 -17.94
C SER A 161 8.44 -4.22 -16.95
N ASN A 162 9.49 -4.88 -16.49
CA ASN A 162 9.43 -5.95 -15.51
C ASN A 162 9.14 -5.36 -14.11
N SER A 163 8.16 -5.91 -13.41
CA SER A 163 7.90 -5.59 -12.01
C SER A 163 8.94 -6.29 -11.12
N LYS A 164 9.69 -5.51 -10.33
CA LYS A 164 10.72 -6.07 -9.43
C LYS A 164 10.13 -6.92 -8.31
N ILE A 165 8.91 -6.63 -7.87
CA ILE A 165 8.20 -7.39 -6.84
C ILE A 165 7.16 -8.25 -7.53
N LYS A 166 7.24 -9.58 -7.35
CA LYS A 166 6.27 -10.55 -7.87
C LYS A 166 5.38 -11.04 -6.75
N GLN A 167 4.08 -10.78 -6.86
CA GLN A 167 3.12 -11.20 -5.84
C GLN A 167 2.56 -12.58 -6.14
N ILE A 168 2.45 -13.40 -5.10
CA ILE A 168 1.74 -14.68 -5.10
C ILE A 168 0.60 -14.65 -4.08
N ALA A 169 -0.60 -15.01 -4.50
CA ALA A 169 -1.78 -15.12 -3.64
C ALA A 169 -2.24 -16.58 -3.58
N SER A 170 -3.27 -16.87 -2.79
CA SER A 170 -3.76 -18.24 -2.59
C SER A 170 -4.11 -18.99 -3.89
N ALA A 171 -4.68 -18.30 -4.88
CA ALA A 171 -5.03 -18.90 -6.17
C ALA A 171 -3.83 -19.17 -7.10
N ARG A 172 -2.65 -18.61 -6.82
CA ARG A 172 -1.43 -18.79 -7.67
C ARG A 172 -1.62 -18.38 -9.14
N PHE A 173 -2.52 -17.44 -9.45
CA PHE A 173 -2.75 -17.01 -10.83
C PHE A 173 -1.48 -16.51 -11.51
N GLY A 174 -1.12 -17.16 -12.62
CA GLY A 174 0.03 -16.79 -13.44
C GLY A 174 1.41 -17.01 -12.78
N VAL A 175 1.47 -17.74 -11.69
CA VAL A 175 2.73 -18.07 -11.01
C VAL A 175 3.42 -19.23 -11.74
N THR A 176 4.58 -18.93 -12.32
CA THR A 176 5.46 -19.90 -12.96
C THR A 176 6.87 -19.74 -12.43
N ILE A 177 7.73 -20.72 -12.66
CA ILE A 177 9.15 -20.63 -12.26
C ILE A 177 9.86 -19.47 -12.98
N GLU A 178 9.50 -19.21 -14.24
CA GLU A 178 10.00 -18.07 -15.00
C GLU A 178 9.59 -16.73 -14.32
N TYR A 179 8.33 -16.62 -13.94
CA TYR A 179 7.83 -15.46 -13.20
C TYR A 179 8.61 -15.23 -11.89
N LEU A 180 8.82 -16.28 -11.10
CA LEU A 180 9.53 -16.19 -9.82
C LEU A 180 11.01 -15.86 -9.99
N ASN A 181 11.65 -16.29 -11.09
CA ASN A 181 13.06 -16.04 -11.35
C ASN A 181 13.35 -14.65 -11.94
N ASN A 182 12.33 -13.91 -12.35
CA ASN A 182 12.47 -12.57 -12.94
C ASN A 182 12.08 -11.46 -11.99
N CYS A 183 12.49 -11.53 -10.71
CA CYS A 183 12.21 -10.50 -9.70
C CYS A 183 13.35 -10.34 -8.71
N ASP A 184 13.31 -9.21 -8.00
CA ASP A 184 14.18 -8.89 -6.86
C ASP A 184 13.50 -9.28 -5.53
N GLU A 185 12.16 -9.42 -5.54
CA GLU A 185 11.37 -9.77 -4.37
C GLU A 185 10.12 -10.58 -4.75
N ILE A 186 9.82 -11.59 -3.94
CA ILE A 186 8.58 -12.37 -4.01
C ILE A 186 7.72 -12.00 -2.81
N GLU A 187 6.50 -11.51 -3.04
CA GLU A 187 5.57 -11.12 -1.99
C GLU A 187 4.45 -12.15 -1.84
N ILE A 188 4.40 -12.84 -0.70
CA ILE A 188 3.30 -13.73 -0.32
C ILE A 188 2.14 -12.88 0.18
N LYS A 189 1.01 -12.87 -0.52
CA LYS A 189 -0.18 -12.12 -0.13
C LYS A 189 -1.09 -12.99 0.73
N ILE A 190 -1.17 -12.69 2.02
CA ILE A 190 -2.13 -13.37 2.90
C ILE A 190 -3.52 -12.76 2.73
N SER A 191 -3.64 -11.42 2.70
CA SER A 191 -4.92 -10.74 2.52
C SER A 191 -4.75 -9.31 1.99
N GLN A 192 -5.85 -8.57 1.86
CA GLN A 192 -5.89 -7.15 1.48
C GLN A 192 -6.42 -6.30 2.63
N GLY A 193 -5.83 -5.12 2.84
CA GLY A 193 -6.18 -4.24 3.96
C GLY A 193 -7.64 -3.79 3.99
N ALA A 194 -8.23 -3.54 2.82
CA ALA A 194 -9.62 -3.09 2.71
C ALA A 194 -10.68 -4.19 2.98
N LYS A 195 -10.30 -5.45 2.85
CA LYS A 195 -11.21 -6.60 3.02
C LYS A 195 -10.50 -7.82 3.60
N PRO A 196 -10.00 -7.73 4.83
CA PRO A 196 -9.38 -8.86 5.50
C PRO A 196 -10.31 -10.07 5.53
N GLY A 197 -9.79 -11.24 5.14
CA GLY A 197 -10.55 -12.49 5.19
C GLY A 197 -11.47 -12.78 3.99
N GLU A 198 -11.60 -11.88 3.00
CA GLU A 198 -12.48 -12.11 1.83
C GLU A 198 -11.73 -12.59 0.58
N GLY A 199 -10.44 -12.35 0.50
CA GLY A 199 -9.61 -12.69 -0.66
C GLY A 199 -9.75 -11.77 -1.85
N GLY A 200 -9.03 -12.10 -2.95
CA GLY A 200 -9.05 -11.37 -4.21
C GLY A 200 -10.19 -11.79 -5.12
N GLN A 201 -10.70 -10.87 -5.92
CA GLN A 201 -11.73 -11.15 -6.93
C GLN A 201 -11.49 -10.33 -8.20
N LEU A 202 -11.66 -10.97 -9.35
CA LEU A 202 -11.75 -10.29 -10.65
C LEU A 202 -13.06 -10.74 -11.33
N PRO A 203 -14.01 -9.82 -11.55
CA PRO A 203 -15.28 -10.15 -12.20
C PRO A 203 -15.07 -10.68 -13.61
N GLY A 204 -15.90 -11.65 -14.04
CA GLY A 204 -15.77 -12.33 -15.34
C GLY A 204 -15.72 -11.38 -16.53
N PHE A 205 -16.50 -10.29 -16.52
CA PHE A 205 -16.48 -9.31 -17.61
C PHE A 205 -15.14 -8.56 -17.80
N LYS A 206 -14.25 -8.62 -16.81
CA LYS A 206 -12.86 -8.12 -16.89
C LYS A 206 -11.86 -9.17 -17.33
N VAL A 207 -12.25 -10.44 -17.35
CA VAL A 207 -11.37 -11.56 -17.71
C VAL A 207 -11.38 -11.73 -19.23
N SER A 208 -10.58 -10.90 -19.92
CA SER A 208 -10.33 -11.02 -21.35
C SER A 208 -9.53 -12.27 -21.67
N SER A 209 -9.40 -12.62 -22.96
CA SER A 209 -8.55 -13.72 -23.42
C SER A 209 -7.09 -13.55 -22.99
N GLU A 210 -6.57 -12.32 -23.00
CA GLU A 210 -5.23 -11.99 -22.54
C GLU A 210 -5.07 -12.25 -21.03
N ILE A 211 -5.98 -11.73 -20.21
CA ILE A 211 -5.95 -11.92 -18.76
C ILE A 211 -6.11 -13.39 -18.40
N ALA A 212 -7.00 -14.13 -19.10
CA ALA A 212 -7.20 -15.53 -18.89
C ALA A 212 -5.91 -16.33 -19.21
N ARG A 213 -5.23 -16.01 -20.31
CA ARG A 213 -3.95 -16.61 -20.67
C ARG A 213 -2.89 -16.37 -19.57
N LEU A 214 -2.75 -15.13 -19.11
CA LEU A 214 -1.76 -14.77 -18.07
C LEU A 214 -2.04 -15.44 -16.73
N ARG A 215 -3.31 -15.64 -16.40
CA ARG A 215 -3.75 -16.24 -15.14
C ARG A 215 -3.96 -17.76 -15.22
N HIS A 216 -3.70 -18.38 -16.36
CA HIS A 216 -3.97 -19.80 -16.62
C HIS A 216 -5.43 -20.17 -16.32
N SER A 217 -6.38 -19.39 -16.86
CA SER A 217 -7.81 -19.51 -16.59
C SER A 217 -8.66 -19.39 -17.85
N THR A 218 -9.98 -19.38 -17.72
CA THR A 218 -10.93 -19.31 -18.84
C THR A 218 -11.47 -17.87 -18.98
N PRO A 219 -11.52 -17.31 -20.22
CA PRO A 219 -12.11 -16.00 -20.46
C PRO A 219 -13.57 -15.93 -20.02
N GLY A 220 -13.98 -14.78 -19.50
CA GLY A 220 -15.35 -14.51 -19.07
C GLY A 220 -15.76 -15.13 -17.74
N VAL A 221 -14.93 -15.97 -17.13
CA VAL A 221 -15.21 -16.59 -15.83
C VAL A 221 -14.66 -15.73 -14.70
N THR A 222 -15.48 -15.48 -13.67
CA THR A 222 -15.04 -14.75 -12.48
C THR A 222 -13.93 -15.51 -11.76
N LEU A 223 -12.82 -14.82 -11.46
CA LEU A 223 -11.69 -15.39 -10.77
C LEU A 223 -11.69 -14.98 -9.31
N ILE A 224 -11.53 -15.96 -8.41
CA ILE A 224 -11.50 -15.77 -6.96
C ILE A 224 -10.18 -16.31 -6.44
N SER A 225 -9.48 -15.48 -5.66
CA SER A 225 -8.33 -15.89 -4.86
C SER A 225 -8.78 -16.00 -3.42
N PRO A 226 -9.11 -17.22 -2.93
CA PRO A 226 -9.74 -17.39 -1.63
C PRO A 226 -8.79 -17.01 -0.48
N PRO A 227 -9.31 -16.50 0.63
CA PRO A 227 -8.60 -16.34 1.89
C PRO A 227 -8.89 -17.53 2.81
N PRO A 228 -7.97 -17.96 3.65
CA PRO A 228 -6.51 -17.80 3.52
C PRO A 228 -5.95 -18.67 2.39
N HIS A 229 -4.63 -18.72 2.26
CA HIS A 229 -4.01 -19.74 1.40
C HIS A 229 -4.43 -21.12 1.86
N HIS A 230 -4.88 -21.99 0.95
CA HIS A 230 -5.34 -23.33 1.26
C HIS A 230 -4.27 -24.27 1.83
N ASP A 231 -3.01 -23.92 1.67
CA ASP A 231 -1.82 -24.64 2.09
C ASP A 231 -1.09 -23.97 3.27
N ILE A 232 -1.66 -22.91 3.86
CA ILE A 232 -1.06 -22.20 5.00
C ILE A 232 -2.10 -22.15 6.13
N TYR A 233 -1.90 -23.01 7.12
CA TYR A 233 -2.74 -23.09 8.33
C TYR A 233 -1.97 -22.77 9.62
N SER A 234 -0.64 -22.66 9.51
CA SER A 234 0.24 -22.37 10.63
C SER A 234 1.45 -21.52 10.18
N ILE A 235 2.24 -21.05 11.13
CA ILE A 235 3.51 -20.37 10.85
C ILE A 235 4.52 -21.33 10.22
N GLU A 236 4.47 -22.63 10.56
CA GLU A 236 5.33 -23.66 10.01
C GLU A 236 5.05 -23.88 8.52
N ASP A 237 3.79 -23.90 8.11
CA ASP A 237 3.41 -23.99 6.68
C ASP A 237 3.91 -22.75 5.91
N LEU A 238 3.78 -21.56 6.51
CA LEU A 238 4.32 -20.34 5.92
C LEU A 238 5.85 -20.40 5.83
N ALA A 239 6.54 -20.91 6.84
CA ALA A 239 7.99 -21.09 6.83
C ALA A 239 8.43 -22.04 5.72
N GLN A 240 7.68 -23.12 5.47
CA GLN A 240 7.92 -24.02 4.35
C GLN A 240 7.78 -23.30 3.00
N LEU A 241 6.70 -22.53 2.82
CA LEU A 241 6.52 -21.78 1.57
C LEU A 241 7.63 -20.74 1.36
N ILE A 242 8.03 -20.01 2.41
CA ILE A 242 9.15 -19.07 2.33
C ILE A 242 10.44 -19.79 1.93
N TYR A 243 10.71 -20.96 2.52
CA TYR A 243 11.87 -21.77 2.17
C TYR A 243 11.83 -22.18 0.70
N ASP A 244 10.71 -22.73 0.22
CA ASP A 244 10.56 -23.19 -1.17
C ASP A 244 10.76 -22.06 -2.19
N LEU A 245 10.23 -20.86 -1.86
CA LEU A 245 10.42 -19.68 -2.71
C LEU A 245 11.87 -19.20 -2.72
N LYS A 246 12.58 -19.26 -1.59
CA LYS A 246 14.02 -18.96 -1.53
C LYS A 246 14.86 -19.99 -2.28
N GLN A 247 14.42 -21.25 -2.34
CA GLN A 247 15.07 -22.25 -3.20
C GLN A 247 14.79 -22.00 -4.68
N SER A 248 13.58 -21.55 -5.02
CA SER A 248 13.20 -21.21 -6.40
C SER A 248 13.97 -20.01 -6.94
N ASN A 249 14.17 -18.97 -6.12
CA ASN A 249 14.98 -17.80 -6.46
C ASN A 249 15.82 -17.34 -5.25
N PRO A 250 17.03 -17.91 -5.09
CA PRO A 250 17.89 -17.57 -3.94
C PRO A 250 18.37 -16.12 -3.86
N LYS A 251 18.22 -15.35 -4.96
CA LYS A 251 18.62 -13.94 -5.02
C LYS A 251 17.51 -12.99 -4.60
N ALA A 252 16.25 -13.43 -4.67
CA ALA A 252 15.10 -12.60 -4.33
C ALA A 252 14.87 -12.57 -2.82
N ARG A 253 14.49 -11.41 -2.30
CA ARG A 253 13.89 -11.31 -0.97
C ARG A 253 12.52 -12.00 -0.98
N VAL A 254 12.13 -12.60 0.14
CA VAL A 254 10.76 -13.11 0.32
C VAL A 254 10.05 -12.28 1.36
N GLY A 255 9.02 -11.56 0.90
CA GLY A 255 8.17 -10.73 1.74
C GLY A 255 6.81 -11.39 2.04
N VAL A 256 6.21 -11.03 3.15
CA VAL A 256 4.85 -11.44 3.53
C VAL A 256 3.98 -10.22 3.74
N LYS A 257 2.89 -10.12 2.97
CA LYS A 257 1.90 -9.07 3.13
C LYS A 257 0.83 -9.50 4.14
N LEU A 258 0.84 -8.80 5.27
CA LEU A 258 -0.16 -8.89 6.33
C LEU A 258 -1.09 -7.68 6.25
N VAL A 259 -2.24 -7.75 6.92
CA VAL A 259 -3.15 -6.62 7.06
C VAL A 259 -3.15 -6.10 8.49
N ALA A 260 -3.30 -4.78 8.61
CA ALA A 260 -3.46 -4.16 9.93
C ALA A 260 -4.72 -4.72 10.60
N SER A 261 -4.53 -5.36 11.74
CA SER A 261 -5.60 -5.91 12.58
C SER A 261 -5.07 -6.04 14.01
N SER A 262 -5.96 -6.22 14.97
CA SER A 262 -5.55 -6.51 16.35
C SER A 262 -4.79 -7.84 16.41
N GLY A 263 -3.63 -7.87 17.05
CA GLY A 263 -2.78 -9.05 17.15
C GLY A 263 -1.82 -9.25 15.97
N VAL A 264 -1.78 -8.36 14.99
CA VAL A 264 -0.87 -8.45 13.84
C VAL A 264 0.59 -8.47 14.25
N GLY A 265 0.94 -7.86 15.37
CA GLY A 265 2.30 -7.90 15.91
C GLY A 265 2.76 -9.31 16.27
N THR A 266 1.90 -10.14 16.84
CA THR A 266 2.19 -11.55 17.12
C THR A 266 2.41 -12.34 15.83
N ILE A 267 1.58 -12.09 14.82
CA ILE A 267 1.73 -12.71 13.49
C ILE A 267 3.05 -12.26 12.86
N ALA A 268 3.38 -10.97 12.92
CA ALA A 268 4.64 -10.44 12.41
C ALA A 268 5.87 -11.08 13.07
N ALA A 269 5.83 -11.34 14.38
CA ALA A 269 6.89 -12.06 15.09
C ALA A 269 7.03 -13.50 14.57
N GLY A 270 5.91 -14.20 14.32
CA GLY A 270 5.92 -15.52 13.69
C GLY A 270 6.53 -15.49 12.29
N VAL A 271 6.12 -14.53 11.46
CA VAL A 271 6.65 -14.34 10.09
C VAL A 271 8.16 -14.05 10.10
N ALA A 272 8.65 -13.23 11.03
CA ALA A 272 10.08 -12.98 11.20
C ALA A 272 10.84 -14.26 11.59
N LYS A 273 10.28 -15.08 12.49
CA LYS A 273 10.86 -16.39 12.85
C LYS A 273 10.81 -17.38 11.68
N ALA A 274 9.82 -17.28 10.81
CA ALA A 274 9.73 -18.05 9.56
C ALA A 274 10.74 -17.61 8.49
N LYS A 275 11.63 -16.64 8.79
CA LYS A 275 12.72 -16.17 7.93
C LYS A 275 12.24 -15.38 6.69
N ALA A 276 11.13 -14.68 6.78
CA ALA A 276 10.79 -13.65 5.80
C ALA A 276 11.81 -12.49 5.88
N ASP A 277 12.07 -11.85 4.74
CA ASP A 277 12.97 -10.71 4.65
C ASP A 277 12.23 -9.37 4.80
N VAL A 278 10.97 -9.35 4.36
CA VAL A 278 10.10 -8.15 4.38
C VAL A 278 8.75 -8.52 5.00
N ILE A 279 8.21 -7.62 5.81
CA ILE A 279 6.83 -7.70 6.29
C ILE A 279 6.11 -6.42 5.87
N LEU A 280 5.12 -6.56 4.99
CA LEU A 280 4.24 -5.46 4.59
C LEU A 280 3.00 -5.45 5.48
N ILE A 281 2.77 -4.34 6.19
CA ILE A 281 1.53 -4.09 6.93
C ILE A 281 0.63 -3.18 6.10
N SER A 282 -0.45 -3.75 5.57
CA SER A 282 -1.39 -3.05 4.70
C SER A 282 -2.56 -2.48 5.49
N GLY A 283 -2.85 -1.19 5.30
CA GLY A 283 -3.97 -0.50 5.94
C GLY A 283 -5.30 -0.65 5.20
N HIS A 284 -6.40 -0.26 5.86
CA HIS A 284 -7.77 -0.37 5.36
C HIS A 284 -8.03 0.35 4.02
N SER A 285 -7.19 1.30 3.62
CA SER A 285 -7.30 1.97 2.32
C SER A 285 -6.62 1.21 1.18
N GLY A 286 -5.98 0.07 1.46
CA GLY A 286 -5.27 -0.73 0.46
C GLY A 286 -6.18 -1.78 -0.19
N GLY A 287 -6.25 -1.82 -1.55
CA GLY A 287 -6.98 -2.85 -2.30
C GLY A 287 -8.50 -2.63 -2.36
N THR A 288 -8.96 -1.38 -2.44
CA THR A 288 -10.39 -1.03 -2.42
C THR A 288 -11.12 -1.23 -3.75
N ALA A 289 -10.43 -1.35 -4.88
CA ALA A 289 -11.01 -1.28 -6.24
C ALA A 289 -12.14 -2.31 -6.51
N ALA A 290 -12.07 -3.51 -5.91
CA ALA A 290 -13.08 -4.56 -6.05
C ALA A 290 -13.65 -4.99 -4.68
N SER A 291 -13.61 -4.08 -3.69
CA SER A 291 -14.09 -4.38 -2.34
C SER A 291 -15.53 -3.93 -2.15
N PRO A 292 -16.41 -4.76 -1.53
CA PRO A 292 -17.73 -4.32 -1.10
C PRO A 292 -17.64 -3.11 -0.16
N GLN A 293 -18.58 -2.18 -0.28
CA GLN A 293 -18.58 -0.98 0.54
C GLN A 293 -18.67 -1.29 2.05
N THR A 294 -19.38 -2.34 2.41
CA THR A 294 -19.50 -2.83 3.80
C THR A 294 -18.14 -3.25 4.36
N SER A 295 -17.33 -3.97 3.58
CA SER A 295 -16.00 -4.41 4.00
C SER A 295 -15.06 -3.22 4.19
N VAL A 296 -15.00 -2.32 3.21
CA VAL A 296 -14.17 -1.10 3.30
C VAL A 296 -14.55 -0.25 4.50
N LYS A 297 -15.84 -0.21 4.84
CA LYS A 297 -16.36 0.62 5.94
C LYS A 297 -16.12 0.02 7.32
N TYR A 298 -16.23 -1.32 7.46
CA TYR A 298 -16.36 -1.93 8.78
C TYR A 298 -15.28 -2.93 9.16
N VAL A 299 -14.45 -3.38 8.22
CA VAL A 299 -13.54 -4.52 8.47
C VAL A 299 -12.08 -4.08 8.61
N GLY A 300 -11.61 -3.19 7.75
CA GLY A 300 -10.21 -2.78 7.72
C GLY A 300 -9.80 -1.88 8.88
N VAL A 301 -8.52 -1.97 9.27
CA VAL A 301 -7.89 -1.17 10.34
C VAL A 301 -6.83 -0.26 9.73
N PRO A 302 -6.62 0.97 10.25
CA PRO A 302 -5.56 1.85 9.77
C PRO A 302 -4.17 1.24 9.93
N TRP A 303 -3.29 1.45 8.93
CA TRP A 303 -1.92 0.94 9.02
C TRP A 303 -1.14 1.52 10.19
N GLU A 304 -1.48 2.72 10.64
CA GLU A 304 -0.85 3.38 11.78
C GLU A 304 -0.92 2.51 13.05
N MET A 305 -2.03 1.80 13.24
CA MET A 305 -2.20 0.88 14.38
C MET A 305 -1.39 -0.41 14.16
N GLY A 306 -1.57 -1.07 13.02
CA GLY A 306 -0.92 -2.35 12.74
C GLY A 306 0.61 -2.24 12.64
N LEU A 307 1.12 -1.17 12.01
CA LEU A 307 2.55 -0.92 11.89
C LEU A 307 3.21 -0.72 13.26
N THR A 308 2.60 0.12 14.12
CA THR A 308 3.16 0.37 15.46
C THR A 308 3.12 -0.87 16.33
N GLU A 309 2.05 -1.66 16.28
CA GLU A 309 1.96 -2.94 16.98
C GLU A 309 3.06 -3.91 16.50
N ALA A 310 3.20 -4.08 15.19
CA ALA A 310 4.23 -4.95 14.62
C ALA A 310 5.65 -4.50 15.00
N ASN A 311 5.93 -3.21 14.87
CA ASN A 311 7.24 -2.65 15.26
C ASN A 311 7.56 -2.86 16.73
N GLN A 312 6.59 -2.64 17.63
CA GLN A 312 6.76 -2.84 19.06
C GLN A 312 7.00 -4.32 19.42
N ILE A 313 6.17 -5.23 18.89
CA ILE A 313 6.31 -6.66 19.19
C ILE A 313 7.60 -7.23 18.64
N LEU A 314 8.01 -6.86 17.42
CA LEU A 314 9.29 -7.26 16.85
C LEU A 314 10.46 -6.75 17.70
N THR A 315 10.39 -5.51 18.18
CA THR A 315 11.43 -4.92 19.03
C THR A 315 11.51 -5.62 20.39
N LEU A 316 10.37 -5.84 21.04
CA LEU A 316 10.31 -6.53 22.36
C LEU A 316 10.83 -7.95 22.29
N ASN A 317 10.68 -8.62 21.15
CA ASN A 317 11.17 -9.99 20.95
C ASN A 317 12.58 -10.08 20.34
N GLY A 318 13.29 -8.96 20.14
CA GLY A 318 14.62 -8.93 19.53
C GLY A 318 14.63 -9.35 18.05
N LEU A 319 13.48 -9.25 17.36
CA LEU A 319 13.31 -9.68 15.97
C LEU A 319 13.34 -8.53 14.96
N ARG A 320 13.28 -7.28 15.42
CA ARG A 320 13.12 -6.12 14.55
C ARG A 320 14.21 -5.97 13.47
N HIS A 321 15.43 -6.33 13.82
CA HIS A 321 16.60 -6.24 12.93
C HIS A 321 16.69 -7.37 11.89
N HIS A 322 15.84 -8.39 11.98
CA HIS A 322 15.82 -9.51 11.02
C HIS A 322 14.92 -9.24 9.81
N VAL A 323 14.05 -8.24 9.85
CA VAL A 323 13.07 -7.97 8.81
C VAL A 323 12.99 -6.48 8.49
N THR A 324 12.73 -6.18 7.23
CA THR A 324 12.34 -4.85 6.78
C THR A 324 10.82 -4.68 6.95
N LEU A 325 10.39 -3.63 7.64
CA LEU A 325 8.96 -3.28 7.73
C LEU A 325 8.57 -2.34 6.59
N ARG A 326 7.55 -2.74 5.84
CA ARG A 326 6.92 -1.93 4.79
C ARG A 326 5.47 -1.62 5.19
N THR A 327 4.95 -0.49 4.76
CA THR A 327 3.52 -0.18 4.91
C THR A 327 2.92 0.42 3.65
N ASP A 328 1.64 0.16 3.43
CA ASP A 328 0.83 0.75 2.37
C ASP A 328 -0.58 1.10 2.87
N GLY A 329 -1.33 1.83 2.05
CA GLY A 329 -2.72 2.18 2.31
C GLY A 329 -2.94 3.69 2.48
N GLY A 330 -3.10 4.40 1.37
CA GLY A 330 -3.47 5.81 1.34
C GLY A 330 -2.34 6.79 1.66
N ILE A 331 -1.09 6.42 1.42
CA ILE A 331 0.06 7.33 1.49
C ILE A 331 -0.01 8.28 0.29
N LYS A 332 0.00 9.60 0.55
CA LYS A 332 -0.23 10.65 -0.45
C LYS A 332 0.85 11.71 -0.51
N THR A 333 1.53 11.97 0.60
CA THR A 333 2.49 13.07 0.72
C THR A 333 3.74 12.64 1.48
N GLY A 334 4.82 13.42 1.37
CA GLY A 334 6.04 13.20 2.14
C GLY A 334 5.80 13.20 3.67
N ARG A 335 4.79 13.95 4.15
CA ARG A 335 4.40 13.93 5.57
C ARG A 335 3.92 12.54 6.01
N ASP A 336 3.10 11.88 5.19
CA ASP A 336 2.63 10.51 5.48
C ASP A 336 3.82 9.55 5.57
N VAL A 337 4.79 9.68 4.65
CA VAL A 337 6.01 8.86 4.62
C VAL A 337 6.84 9.06 5.89
N VAL A 338 7.06 10.30 6.31
CA VAL A 338 7.84 10.58 7.52
C VAL A 338 7.12 10.05 8.77
N ILE A 339 5.80 10.20 8.87
CA ILE A 339 5.02 9.62 9.96
C ILE A 339 5.17 8.09 9.99
N ALA A 340 5.05 7.43 8.83
CA ALA A 340 5.21 5.97 8.75
C ALA A 340 6.63 5.53 9.14
N ALA A 341 7.67 6.25 8.71
CA ALA A 341 9.04 5.98 9.10
C ALA A 341 9.25 6.13 10.62
N MET A 342 8.69 7.18 11.22
CA MET A 342 8.75 7.37 12.68
C MET A 342 7.98 6.29 13.46
N MET A 343 6.99 5.65 12.85
CA MET A 343 6.25 4.52 13.41
C MET A 343 6.93 3.16 13.18
N GLY A 344 8.02 3.13 12.41
CA GLY A 344 8.86 1.95 12.22
C GLY A 344 8.92 1.40 10.80
N ALA A 345 8.27 2.02 9.81
CA ALA A 345 8.41 1.60 8.43
C ALA A 345 9.77 2.02 7.84
N GLU A 346 10.36 1.15 7.04
CA GLU A 346 11.60 1.39 6.29
C GLU A 346 11.34 1.48 4.78
N GLU A 347 10.24 0.90 4.33
CA GLU A 347 9.79 0.93 2.94
C GLU A 347 8.30 1.32 2.85
N PHE A 348 7.91 1.91 1.72
CA PHE A 348 6.60 2.54 1.57
C PHE A 348 5.94 2.15 0.25
N GLY A 349 4.71 1.62 0.34
CA GLY A 349 3.90 1.29 -0.82
C GLY A 349 2.96 2.43 -1.21
N ILE A 350 3.04 2.92 -2.44
CA ILE A 350 2.20 3.99 -2.97
C ILE A 350 1.30 3.43 -4.07
N GLY A 351 -0.01 3.41 -3.82
CA GLY A 351 -1.01 2.93 -4.78
C GLY A 351 -1.61 4.06 -5.61
N THR A 352 -2.83 4.47 -5.30
CA THR A 352 -3.63 5.43 -6.09
C THR A 352 -2.90 6.74 -6.42
N THR A 353 -2.01 7.22 -5.56
CA THR A 353 -1.26 8.46 -5.79
C THR A 353 -0.24 8.33 -6.93
N SER A 354 0.22 7.11 -7.24
CA SER A 354 1.17 6.84 -8.33
C SER A 354 0.50 6.54 -9.68
N LEU A 355 -0.83 6.38 -9.70
CA LEU A 355 -1.64 6.20 -10.91
C LEU A 355 -2.15 7.51 -11.46
#